data_2ec83b41122e8291eef154fc18e2cc16
#
_entry.id   2ec83b41122e8291eef154fc18e2cc16
#
_cell.length_a   1.000
_cell.length_b   1.000
_cell.length_c   1.000
_cell.angle_alpha   90.00
_cell.angle_beta   90.00
_cell.angle_gamma   90.00
#
_symmetry.space_group_name_H-M   'P 1'
#
loop_
_entity.id
_entity.type
_entity.pdbx_description
1 polymer ?
#
loop_
_entity_poly.entity_id
_entity_poly.type
_entity_poly.pdbx_seq_one_letter_code
_entity_poly.pdbx_strand_id
1 'polypeptide(L)'
;MQIVAPYTPKNKIRVVTAASLFDGHDAAINIMRRIIQSTGAEVIHLGHDRSVEEVVNCAIQEDAQAIAMTSYQGGHMEYFKYMFDLLKEKGASHVKVFGGGGGTILPEEIKELHDYGITRIYHPDDGRSMGLQGMINDMLEQCDFATGVNLNGEISRLTGKDRGSIARLISAAENNPEEHKDDLNKVRDIAGQSNTPILGITGTGGSGKSSLVDELVRRFLLDFPEKTLAIVSVDPSKRKTGGALLGDRIRMNAIRNDRVYMRSLATRQSNLALSKHVKEALDILKAAQFDLIILETSGIGQSDT
;
A
#
# COMPACT_ATOMS: atom_id res chain seq x y z
N MET A 1 -11.42 -32.11 0.62
CA MET A 1 -11.16 -30.76 1.19
C MET A 1 -12.46 -29.98 1.17
N GLN A 2 -12.88 -29.47 2.30
CA GLN A 2 -14.04 -28.57 2.36
C GLN A 2 -13.69 -27.28 1.64
N ILE A 3 -14.52 -26.84 0.68
CA ILE A 3 -14.32 -25.58 -0.02
C ILE A 3 -14.66 -24.45 0.98
N VAL A 4 -13.65 -23.72 1.41
CA VAL A 4 -13.82 -22.56 2.30
C VAL A 4 -14.30 -21.38 1.45
N ALA A 5 -15.45 -20.79 1.79
CA ALA A 5 -15.95 -19.61 1.11
C ALA A 5 -15.04 -18.40 1.41
N PRO A 6 -14.79 -17.52 0.41
CA PRO A 6 -14.04 -16.29 0.64
C PRO A 6 -14.74 -15.38 1.66
N TYR A 7 -13.95 -14.74 2.53
CA TYR A 7 -14.44 -13.69 3.42
C TYR A 7 -14.94 -12.49 2.60
N THR A 8 -15.99 -11.83 3.09
CA THR A 8 -16.52 -10.61 2.47
C THR A 8 -16.22 -9.43 3.38
N PRO A 9 -15.20 -8.61 3.08
CA PRO A 9 -14.84 -7.46 3.90
C PRO A 9 -15.95 -6.41 3.96
N LYS A 10 -16.12 -5.80 5.14
CA LYS A 10 -17.02 -4.65 5.36
C LYS A 10 -16.38 -3.35 4.91
N ASN A 11 -15.06 -3.24 5.08
CA ASN A 11 -14.26 -2.09 4.70
C ASN A 11 -13.41 -2.41 3.47
N LYS A 12 -12.87 -1.37 2.82
CA LYS A 12 -11.83 -1.56 1.79
C LYS A 12 -10.52 -1.85 2.48
N ILE A 13 -10.05 -3.10 2.37
CA ILE A 13 -8.82 -3.55 3.00
C ILE A 13 -7.65 -3.34 2.02
N ARG A 14 -6.58 -2.75 2.53
CA ARG A 14 -5.33 -2.49 1.82
C ARG A 14 -4.20 -3.24 2.51
N VAL A 15 -3.49 -4.07 1.75
CA VAL A 15 -2.43 -4.95 2.28
C VAL A 15 -1.14 -4.77 1.50
N VAL A 16 -0.05 -4.48 2.19
CA VAL A 16 1.30 -4.51 1.61
C VAL A 16 1.84 -5.93 1.66
N THR A 17 2.35 -6.43 0.54
CA THR A 17 2.92 -7.79 0.46
C THR A 17 4.33 -7.76 -0.08
N ALA A 18 5.24 -8.53 0.53
CA ALA A 18 6.62 -8.70 0.07
C ALA A 18 7.27 -9.99 0.60
N ALA A 19 8.43 -10.36 0.05
CA ALA A 19 9.36 -11.28 0.69
C ALA A 19 10.49 -10.48 1.36
N SER A 20 10.98 -11.02 2.48
CA SER A 20 11.99 -10.36 3.33
C SER A 20 13.33 -10.15 2.63
N LEU A 21 14.16 -9.31 3.21
CA LEU A 21 15.52 -9.03 2.73
C LEU A 21 16.33 -10.34 2.66
N PHE A 22 17.10 -10.49 1.58
CA PHE A 22 17.89 -11.68 1.24
C PHE A 22 17.06 -12.95 0.98
N ASP A 23 15.75 -12.80 0.79
CA ASP A 23 14.86 -13.91 0.46
C ASP A 23 14.38 -13.80 -0.99
N GLY A 24 14.80 -14.71 -1.84
CA GLY A 24 14.38 -14.82 -3.23
C GLY A 24 13.20 -15.79 -3.45
N HIS A 25 12.63 -16.37 -2.38
CA HIS A 25 11.51 -17.30 -2.48
C HIS A 25 10.19 -16.53 -2.63
N ASP A 26 9.86 -16.14 -3.85
CA ASP A 26 8.67 -15.32 -4.13
C ASP A 26 7.40 -16.12 -4.48
N ALA A 27 7.51 -17.43 -4.70
CA ALA A 27 6.37 -18.25 -5.14
C ALA A 27 5.20 -18.21 -4.14
N ALA A 28 5.47 -18.35 -2.85
CA ALA A 28 4.44 -18.37 -1.81
C ALA A 28 3.72 -17.01 -1.73
N ILE A 29 4.45 -15.90 -1.64
CA ILE A 29 3.83 -14.58 -1.55
C ILE A 29 3.06 -14.24 -2.84
N ASN A 30 3.52 -14.71 -4.01
CA ASN A 30 2.82 -14.53 -5.28
C ASN A 30 1.49 -15.29 -5.32
N ILE A 31 1.39 -16.46 -4.71
CA ILE A 31 0.12 -17.19 -4.57
C ILE A 31 -0.79 -16.45 -3.58
N MET A 32 -0.29 -16.13 -2.39
CA MET A 32 -1.07 -15.48 -1.33
C MET A 32 -1.64 -14.13 -1.78
N ARG A 33 -0.84 -13.27 -2.42
CA ARG A 33 -1.33 -11.96 -2.90
C ARG A 33 -2.46 -12.08 -3.91
N ARG A 34 -2.46 -13.15 -4.74
CA ARG A 34 -3.55 -13.40 -5.71
C ARG A 34 -4.83 -13.81 -5.00
N ILE A 35 -4.74 -14.61 -3.94
CA ILE A 35 -5.90 -14.99 -3.13
C ILE A 35 -6.43 -13.77 -2.38
N ILE A 36 -5.57 -12.97 -1.73
CA ILE A 36 -5.92 -11.72 -1.06
C ILE A 36 -6.66 -10.79 -2.02
N GLN A 37 -6.08 -10.56 -3.22
CA GLN A 37 -6.72 -9.75 -4.27
C GLN A 37 -8.06 -10.32 -4.72
N SER A 38 -8.16 -11.65 -4.90
CA SER A 38 -9.40 -12.28 -5.36
C SER A 38 -10.49 -12.29 -4.29
N THR A 39 -10.13 -12.08 -3.03
CA THR A 39 -11.06 -11.92 -1.90
C THR A 39 -11.54 -10.47 -1.72
N GLY A 40 -11.12 -9.54 -2.60
CA GLY A 40 -11.65 -8.17 -2.65
C GLY A 40 -10.72 -7.10 -2.06
N ALA A 41 -9.55 -7.46 -1.56
CA ALA A 41 -8.58 -6.50 -1.02
C ALA A 41 -7.75 -5.80 -2.11
N GLU A 42 -7.27 -4.62 -1.80
CA GLU A 42 -6.26 -3.86 -2.57
C GLU A 42 -4.87 -4.29 -2.10
N VAL A 43 -4.08 -4.86 -2.99
CA VAL A 43 -2.75 -5.41 -2.65
C VAL A 43 -1.66 -4.55 -3.25
N ILE A 44 -0.83 -3.96 -2.41
CA ILE A 44 0.41 -3.28 -2.80
C ILE A 44 1.55 -4.29 -2.73
N HIS A 45 2.03 -4.75 -3.89
CA HIS A 45 3.06 -5.78 -3.93
C HIS A 45 4.43 -5.18 -4.21
N LEU A 46 5.37 -5.42 -3.30
CA LEU A 46 6.74 -4.89 -3.40
C LEU A 46 7.73 -5.88 -4.02
N GLY A 47 7.35 -7.14 -4.20
CA GLY A 47 8.23 -8.20 -4.69
C GLY A 47 9.05 -8.84 -3.58
N HIS A 48 10.25 -9.27 -3.92
CA HIS A 48 11.18 -9.96 -3.02
C HIS A 48 12.34 -9.04 -2.62
N ASP A 49 13.17 -9.50 -1.66
CA ASP A 49 14.38 -8.81 -1.22
C ASP A 49 14.11 -7.38 -0.72
N ARG A 50 13.15 -7.25 0.22
CA ARG A 50 12.72 -5.95 0.74
C ARG A 50 13.18 -5.72 2.18
N SER A 51 13.75 -4.54 2.43
CA SER A 51 14.09 -4.11 3.77
C SER A 51 12.85 -3.78 4.59
N VAL A 52 12.98 -3.81 5.91
CA VAL A 52 11.90 -3.42 6.83
C VAL A 52 11.46 -1.98 6.57
N GLU A 53 12.41 -1.07 6.36
CA GLU A 53 12.11 0.35 6.11
C GLU A 53 11.28 0.57 4.85
N GLU A 54 11.62 -0.14 3.75
CA GLU A 54 10.84 -0.04 2.51
C GLU A 54 9.39 -0.48 2.70
N VAL A 55 9.19 -1.59 3.43
CA VAL A 55 7.87 -2.16 3.68
C VAL A 55 7.05 -1.27 4.60
N VAL A 56 7.63 -0.81 5.71
CA VAL A 56 6.96 0.08 6.68
C VAL A 56 6.64 1.45 6.06
N ASN A 57 7.58 2.06 5.35
CA ASN A 57 7.34 3.34 4.66
C ASN A 57 6.22 3.21 3.62
N CYS A 58 6.18 2.10 2.89
CA CYS A 58 5.09 1.81 1.96
C CYS A 58 3.75 1.69 2.71
N ALA A 59 3.68 0.93 3.79
CA ALA A 59 2.44 0.75 4.55
C ALA A 59 1.88 2.08 5.08
N ILE A 60 2.76 2.98 5.55
CA ILE A 60 2.37 4.31 6.01
C ILE A 60 1.87 5.18 4.85
N GLN A 61 2.59 5.23 3.72
CA GLN A 61 2.20 6.03 2.56
C GLN A 61 0.89 5.55 1.91
N GLU A 62 0.59 4.27 2.04
CA GLU A 62 -0.61 3.65 1.52
C GLU A 62 -1.77 3.61 2.53
N ASP A 63 -1.57 4.06 3.78
CA ASP A 63 -2.53 3.91 4.89
C ASP A 63 -3.09 2.48 4.96
N ALA A 64 -2.16 1.51 4.91
CA ALA A 64 -2.52 0.10 4.84
C ALA A 64 -2.95 -0.44 6.21
N GLN A 65 -3.93 -1.34 6.22
CA GLN A 65 -4.34 -2.05 7.43
C GLN A 65 -3.37 -3.16 7.81
N ALA A 66 -2.66 -3.72 6.81
CA ALA A 66 -1.78 -4.86 7.06
C ALA A 66 -0.53 -4.89 6.19
N ILE A 67 0.48 -5.54 6.73
CA ILE A 67 1.66 -6.04 6.04
C ILE A 67 1.63 -7.58 6.09
N ALA A 68 1.76 -8.24 4.94
CA ALA A 68 1.86 -9.69 4.85
C ALA A 68 3.17 -10.09 4.17
N MET A 69 4.04 -10.76 4.92
CA MET A 69 5.41 -11.09 4.52
C MET A 69 5.66 -12.59 4.43
N THR A 70 6.51 -12.97 3.49
CA THR A 70 7.17 -14.29 3.55
C THR A 70 8.63 -14.13 3.94
N SER A 71 9.15 -15.07 4.74
CA SER A 71 10.55 -15.12 5.12
C SER A 71 11.01 -16.57 5.25
N TYR A 72 11.78 -17.03 4.27
CA TYR A 72 12.36 -18.37 4.23
C TYR A 72 13.86 -18.36 4.56
N GLN A 73 14.36 -17.27 5.13
CA GLN A 73 15.76 -17.09 5.53
C GLN A 73 15.88 -16.94 7.05
N GLY A 74 17.10 -17.13 7.60
CA GLY A 74 17.33 -17.29 9.04
C GLY A 74 17.19 -16.02 9.90
N GLY A 75 17.07 -14.81 9.30
CA GLY A 75 16.97 -13.54 10.04
C GLY A 75 15.52 -13.08 10.32
N HIS A 76 14.56 -14.00 10.27
CA HIS A 76 13.14 -13.67 10.40
C HIS A 76 12.77 -13.09 11.78
N MET A 77 13.42 -13.52 12.85
CA MET A 77 13.12 -13.03 14.21
C MET A 77 13.41 -11.53 14.33
N GLU A 78 14.62 -11.12 13.94
CA GLU A 78 15.05 -9.73 13.95
C GLU A 78 14.23 -8.90 12.96
N TYR A 79 13.95 -9.45 11.78
CA TYR A 79 13.20 -8.78 10.73
C TYR A 79 11.78 -8.41 11.18
N PHE A 80 11.03 -9.35 11.76
CA PHE A 80 9.67 -9.11 12.25
C PHE A 80 9.63 -8.20 13.47
N LYS A 81 10.54 -8.38 14.43
CA LYS A 81 10.62 -7.54 15.63
C LYS A 81 10.97 -6.10 15.24
N TYR A 82 11.97 -5.89 14.38
CA TYR A 82 12.32 -4.56 13.88
C TYR A 82 11.17 -3.90 13.12
N MET A 83 10.42 -4.67 12.33
CA MET A 83 9.23 -4.15 11.63
C MET A 83 8.18 -3.64 12.61
N PHE A 84 7.90 -4.39 13.65
CA PHE A 84 6.94 -4.01 14.70
C PHE A 84 7.38 -2.73 15.42
N ASP A 85 8.66 -2.67 15.82
CA ASP A 85 9.22 -1.52 16.52
C ASP A 85 9.20 -0.27 15.65
N LEU A 86 9.58 -0.39 14.38
CA LEU A 86 9.59 0.72 13.43
C LEU A 86 8.17 1.24 13.12
N LEU A 87 7.17 0.36 13.02
CA LEU A 87 5.76 0.77 12.90
C LEU A 87 5.32 1.58 14.12
N LYS A 88 5.71 1.15 15.31
CA LYS A 88 5.41 1.84 16.56
C LYS A 88 6.11 3.20 16.65
N GLU A 89 7.40 3.26 16.33
CA GLU A 89 8.20 4.49 16.29
C GLU A 89 7.60 5.52 15.35
N LYS A 90 7.15 5.08 14.16
CA LYS A 90 6.55 5.95 13.14
C LYS A 90 5.05 6.23 13.36
N GLY A 91 4.47 5.86 14.51
CA GLY A 91 3.07 6.13 14.84
C GLY A 91 2.05 5.30 14.06
N ALA A 92 2.48 4.18 13.47
CA ALA A 92 1.65 3.28 12.65
C ALA A 92 1.34 1.94 13.36
N SER A 93 1.19 1.95 14.68
CA SER A 93 0.93 0.75 15.52
C SER A 93 -0.39 0.04 15.20
N HIS A 94 -1.28 0.67 14.44
CA HIS A 94 -2.54 0.08 13.97
C HIS A 94 -2.33 -0.94 12.84
N VAL A 95 -1.20 -0.86 12.13
CA VAL A 95 -0.89 -1.76 11.02
C VAL A 95 -0.61 -3.16 11.55
N LYS A 96 -1.39 -4.13 11.09
CA LYS A 96 -1.26 -5.54 11.48
C LYS A 96 -0.12 -6.21 10.70
N VAL A 97 0.71 -6.98 11.40
CA VAL A 97 1.82 -7.70 10.77
C VAL A 97 1.52 -9.19 10.72
N PHE A 98 1.49 -9.72 9.51
CA PHE A 98 1.30 -11.14 9.23
C PHE A 98 2.53 -11.70 8.52
N GLY A 99 2.84 -12.95 8.80
CA GLY A 99 3.98 -13.59 8.17
C GLY A 99 3.84 -15.09 8.01
N GLY A 100 4.79 -15.68 7.30
CA GLY A 100 5.00 -17.10 7.17
C GLY A 100 6.33 -17.38 6.48
N GLY A 101 6.88 -18.57 6.73
CA GLY A 101 8.18 -18.96 6.18
C GLY A 101 8.30 -20.48 6.02
N GLY A 102 7.15 -21.16 5.83
CA GLY A 102 7.13 -22.62 5.82
C GLY A 102 7.70 -23.20 7.13
N GLY A 103 8.49 -24.25 7.03
CA GLY A 103 9.16 -24.86 8.21
C GLY A 103 10.42 -24.12 8.69
N THR A 104 10.76 -22.97 8.11
CA THR A 104 11.94 -22.19 8.52
C THR A 104 11.71 -21.49 9.86
N ILE A 105 10.47 -21.04 10.14
CA ILE A 105 10.09 -20.42 11.41
C ILE A 105 9.56 -21.52 12.32
N LEU A 106 10.26 -21.75 13.44
CA LEU A 106 9.93 -22.81 14.37
C LEU A 106 8.72 -22.45 15.27
N PRO A 107 7.96 -23.43 15.80
CA PRO A 107 6.79 -23.16 16.65
C PRO A 107 7.11 -22.28 17.87
N GLU A 108 8.29 -22.45 18.46
CA GLU A 108 8.75 -21.65 19.61
C GLU A 108 9.01 -20.18 19.20
N GLU A 109 9.60 -19.97 18.02
CA GLU A 109 9.83 -18.65 17.44
C GLU A 109 8.52 -17.96 17.07
N ILE A 110 7.54 -18.71 16.54
CA ILE A 110 6.19 -18.19 16.26
C ILE A 110 5.56 -17.67 17.56
N LYS A 111 5.67 -18.47 18.64
CA LYS A 111 5.14 -18.05 19.94
C LYS A 111 5.83 -16.79 20.44
N GLU A 112 7.16 -16.71 20.35
CA GLU A 112 7.93 -15.53 20.75
C GLU A 112 7.53 -14.29 19.94
N LEU A 113 7.35 -14.42 18.63
CA LEU A 113 6.91 -13.32 17.76
C LEU A 113 5.49 -12.85 18.12
N HIS A 114 4.57 -13.77 18.41
CA HIS A 114 3.22 -13.41 18.88
C HIS A 114 3.25 -12.69 20.23
N ASP A 115 4.05 -13.19 21.19
CA ASP A 115 4.22 -12.57 22.51
C ASP A 115 4.87 -11.17 22.38
N TYR A 116 5.71 -10.94 21.38
CA TYR A 116 6.32 -9.64 21.06
C TYR A 116 5.32 -8.62 20.50
N GLY A 117 4.27 -9.08 19.82
CA GLY A 117 3.22 -8.24 19.27
C GLY A 117 2.94 -8.40 17.77
N ILE A 118 3.63 -9.34 17.10
CA ILE A 118 3.32 -9.70 15.73
C ILE A 118 1.92 -10.33 15.68
N THR A 119 1.08 -9.86 14.79
CA THR A 119 -0.34 -10.23 14.76
C THR A 119 -0.53 -11.73 14.53
N ARG A 120 0.11 -12.29 13.51
CA ARG A 120 0.10 -13.73 13.26
C ARG A 120 1.21 -14.17 12.31
N ILE A 121 1.91 -15.25 12.69
CA ILE A 121 2.78 -16.02 11.82
C ILE A 121 2.10 -17.35 11.53
N TYR A 122 1.89 -17.65 10.25
CA TYR A 122 1.26 -18.89 9.80
C TYR A 122 2.28 -20.01 9.66
N HIS A 123 2.03 -21.11 10.36
CA HIS A 123 2.79 -22.34 10.21
C HIS A 123 2.21 -23.20 9.05
N PRO A 124 2.97 -24.12 8.44
CA PRO A 124 2.46 -25.04 7.42
C PRO A 124 1.23 -25.84 7.84
N ASP A 125 1.08 -26.15 9.13
CA ASP A 125 -0.07 -26.86 9.68
C ASP A 125 -1.36 -26.02 9.65
N ASP A 126 -1.26 -24.68 9.71
CA ASP A 126 -2.41 -23.79 9.48
C ASP A 126 -2.93 -23.96 8.07
N GLY A 127 -2.02 -24.07 7.08
CA GLY A 127 -2.40 -24.33 5.69
C GLY A 127 -3.04 -25.71 5.48
N ARG A 128 -2.63 -26.72 6.27
CA ARG A 128 -3.24 -28.07 6.21
C ARG A 128 -4.62 -28.09 6.85
N SER A 129 -4.82 -27.36 7.95
CA SER A 129 -6.07 -27.37 8.73
C SER A 129 -7.14 -26.47 8.11
N MET A 130 -6.81 -25.22 7.75
CA MET A 130 -7.78 -24.24 7.25
C MET A 130 -7.69 -23.98 5.73
N GLY A 131 -6.68 -24.51 5.06
CA GLY A 131 -6.39 -24.25 3.64
C GLY A 131 -5.93 -22.79 3.40
N LEU A 132 -5.45 -22.51 2.18
CA LEU A 132 -4.94 -21.18 1.84
C LEU A 132 -6.03 -20.10 1.93
N GLN A 133 -7.26 -20.41 1.49
CA GLN A 133 -8.37 -19.47 1.57
C GLN A 133 -8.75 -19.20 3.04
N GLY A 134 -8.71 -20.20 3.90
CA GLY A 134 -9.00 -20.03 5.33
C GLY A 134 -7.97 -19.14 6.03
N MET A 135 -6.68 -19.32 5.73
CA MET A 135 -5.62 -18.43 6.24
C MET A 135 -5.83 -16.98 5.79
N ILE A 136 -6.21 -16.76 4.52
CA ILE A 136 -6.49 -15.41 4.02
C ILE A 136 -7.75 -14.82 4.64
N ASN A 137 -8.79 -15.61 4.87
CA ASN A 137 -10.00 -15.16 5.57
C ASN A 137 -9.67 -14.70 6.99
N ASP A 138 -8.92 -15.49 7.75
CA ASP A 138 -8.43 -15.15 9.10
C ASP A 138 -7.63 -13.83 9.10
N MET A 139 -6.72 -13.66 8.15
CA MET A 139 -5.96 -12.43 8.00
C MET A 139 -6.87 -11.23 7.70
N LEU A 140 -7.77 -11.35 6.74
CA LEU A 140 -8.65 -10.24 6.32
C LEU A 140 -9.64 -9.85 7.42
N GLU A 141 -10.18 -10.81 8.16
CA GLU A 141 -11.06 -10.55 9.30
C GLU A 141 -10.37 -9.70 10.37
N GLN A 142 -9.09 -9.97 10.66
CA GLN A 142 -8.30 -9.19 11.62
C GLN A 142 -7.92 -7.79 11.12
N CYS A 143 -8.01 -7.54 9.80
CA CYS A 143 -7.69 -6.27 9.16
C CYS A 143 -8.93 -5.45 8.78
N ASP A 144 -10.14 -5.96 9.00
CA ASP A 144 -11.37 -5.34 8.53
C ASP A 144 -11.82 -4.19 9.44
N PHE A 145 -11.03 -3.13 9.46
CA PHE A 145 -11.34 -1.87 10.13
C PHE A 145 -11.23 -0.69 9.15
N ALA A 146 -11.97 0.37 9.43
CA ALA A 146 -11.98 1.56 8.58
C ALA A 146 -10.66 2.35 8.66
N THR A 147 -10.19 2.86 7.51
CA THR A 147 -9.06 3.80 7.39
C THR A 147 -9.55 5.17 6.96
N GLY A 148 -8.74 6.21 7.21
CA GLY A 148 -9.13 7.59 6.91
C GLY A 148 -10.28 8.10 7.79
N VAL A 149 -10.47 7.55 8.99
CA VAL A 149 -11.46 7.99 9.98
C VAL A 149 -10.81 8.72 11.15
N ASN A 150 -11.61 9.46 11.92
CA ASN A 150 -11.14 10.18 13.12
C ASN A 150 -9.93 11.08 12.80
N LEU A 151 -10.05 11.92 11.78
CA LEU A 151 -9.02 12.90 11.42
C LEU A 151 -8.84 13.91 12.55
N ASN A 152 -7.60 14.13 12.98
CA ASN A 152 -7.27 15.05 14.05
C ASN A 152 -5.95 15.79 13.75
N GLY A 153 -6.08 16.94 13.09
CA GLY A 153 -4.95 17.81 12.78
C GLY A 153 -4.11 17.38 11.57
N GLU A 154 -4.56 16.42 10.75
CA GLU A 154 -3.86 15.98 9.53
C GLU A 154 -3.59 17.17 8.58
N ILE A 155 -4.57 18.06 8.39
CA ILE A 155 -4.44 19.23 7.52
C ILE A 155 -3.28 20.15 7.98
N SER A 156 -3.13 20.36 9.28
CA SER A 156 -2.05 21.23 9.81
C SER A 156 -0.65 20.65 9.60
N ARG A 157 -0.53 19.33 9.42
CA ARG A 157 0.73 18.62 9.16
C ARG A 157 1.08 18.48 7.67
N LEU A 158 0.18 18.88 6.76
CA LEU A 158 0.41 18.78 5.31
C LEU A 158 1.63 19.55 4.84
N THR A 159 1.83 20.77 5.32
CA THR A 159 2.98 21.61 4.93
C THR A 159 4.32 21.01 5.35
N GLY A 160 4.35 20.20 6.41
CA GLY A 160 5.48 19.39 6.82
C GLY A 160 5.65 18.10 6.00
N LYS A 161 4.78 17.87 5.02
CA LYS A 161 4.75 16.66 4.19
C LYS A 161 4.70 15.37 5.00
N ASP A 162 3.98 15.40 6.13
CA ASP A 162 3.78 14.23 6.98
C ASP A 162 3.07 13.12 6.20
N ARG A 163 3.78 12.03 5.94
CA ARG A 163 3.34 10.95 5.06
C ARG A 163 2.08 10.26 5.56
N GLY A 164 1.99 10.05 6.87
CA GLY A 164 0.81 9.44 7.49
C GLY A 164 -0.41 10.32 7.36
N SER A 165 -0.28 11.63 7.62
CA SER A 165 -1.37 12.59 7.49
C SER A 165 -1.88 12.69 6.03
N ILE A 166 -0.97 12.75 5.06
CA ILE A 166 -1.30 12.74 3.63
C ILE A 166 -2.08 11.46 3.29
N ALA A 167 -1.56 10.30 3.72
CA ALA A 167 -2.16 9.00 3.43
C ALA A 167 -3.57 8.87 4.02
N ARG A 168 -3.77 9.29 5.28
CA ARG A 168 -5.06 9.26 5.96
C ARG A 168 -6.09 10.19 5.31
N LEU A 169 -5.70 11.39 4.88
CA LEU A 169 -6.58 12.31 4.15
C LEU A 169 -7.00 11.73 2.80
N ILE A 170 -6.08 11.10 2.06
CA ILE A 170 -6.42 10.40 0.81
C ILE A 170 -7.39 9.24 1.09
N SER A 171 -7.15 8.43 2.13
CA SER A 171 -8.05 7.36 2.51
C SER A 171 -9.43 7.87 2.94
N ALA A 172 -9.52 9.01 3.64
CA ALA A 172 -10.78 9.66 3.97
C ALA A 172 -11.56 10.08 2.72
N ALA A 173 -10.87 10.66 1.74
CA ALA A 173 -11.47 11.02 0.46
C ALA A 173 -11.96 9.79 -0.33
N GLU A 174 -11.20 8.67 -0.28
CA GLU A 174 -11.55 7.43 -0.99
C GLU A 174 -12.70 6.65 -0.33
N ASN A 175 -12.75 6.62 1.01
CA ASN A 175 -13.62 5.72 1.75
C ASN A 175 -14.85 6.43 2.37
N ASN A 176 -14.69 7.67 2.84
CA ASN A 176 -15.71 8.39 3.61
C ASN A 176 -15.81 9.88 3.21
N PRO A 177 -15.96 10.21 1.90
CA PRO A 177 -15.91 11.60 1.41
C PRO A 177 -17.00 12.51 1.99
N GLU A 178 -18.18 11.98 2.26
CA GLU A 178 -19.30 12.78 2.81
C GLU A 178 -19.06 13.12 4.29
N GLU A 179 -18.52 12.19 5.07
CA GLU A 179 -18.17 12.41 6.48
C GLU A 179 -17.08 13.48 6.64
N HIS A 180 -16.12 13.52 5.71
CA HIS A 180 -14.96 14.44 5.74
C HIS A 180 -15.09 15.61 4.78
N LYS A 181 -16.31 15.93 4.33
CA LYS A 181 -16.55 16.96 3.32
C LYS A 181 -15.96 18.32 3.70
N ASP A 182 -16.09 18.75 4.95
CA ASP A 182 -15.59 20.03 5.43
C ASP A 182 -14.07 20.08 5.41
N ASP A 183 -13.39 19.01 5.81
CA ASP A 183 -11.93 18.92 5.78
C ASP A 183 -11.41 18.87 4.33
N LEU A 184 -12.07 18.13 3.45
CA LEU A 184 -11.74 18.09 2.03
C LEU A 184 -11.96 19.43 1.34
N ASN A 185 -12.97 20.22 1.74
CA ASN A 185 -13.17 21.59 1.24
C ASN A 185 -12.04 22.52 1.70
N LYS A 186 -11.61 22.46 2.97
CA LYS A 186 -10.44 23.23 3.46
C LYS A 186 -9.18 22.88 2.67
N VAL A 187 -8.94 21.58 2.44
CA VAL A 187 -7.81 21.13 1.61
C VAL A 187 -7.88 21.70 0.20
N ARG A 188 -9.07 21.69 -0.43
CA ARG A 188 -9.29 22.26 -1.77
C ARG A 188 -8.99 23.75 -1.81
N ASP A 189 -9.41 24.50 -0.79
CA ASP A 189 -9.14 25.95 -0.71
C ASP A 189 -7.63 26.23 -0.61
N ILE A 190 -6.90 25.45 0.19
CA ILE A 190 -5.43 25.52 0.27
C ILE A 190 -4.79 25.14 -1.08
N ALA A 191 -5.23 24.06 -1.69
CA ALA A 191 -4.74 23.58 -2.98
C ALA A 191 -4.97 24.59 -4.12
N GLY A 192 -6.07 25.35 -4.06
CA GLY A 192 -6.39 26.41 -5.01
C GLY A 192 -5.38 27.56 -5.04
N GLN A 193 -4.61 27.75 -3.99
CA GLN A 193 -3.53 28.74 -3.89
C GLN A 193 -2.17 28.18 -4.33
N SER A 194 -2.07 26.88 -4.60
CA SER A 194 -0.82 26.22 -4.96
C SER A 194 -0.58 26.27 -6.47
N ASN A 195 0.63 26.63 -6.87
CA ASN A 195 1.10 26.57 -8.25
C ASN A 195 1.87 25.28 -8.57
N THR A 196 1.76 24.24 -7.74
CA THR A 196 2.45 22.97 -7.97
C THR A 196 2.06 22.37 -9.34
N PRO A 197 3.02 22.16 -10.26
CA PRO A 197 2.75 21.55 -11.55
C PRO A 197 2.38 20.08 -11.40
N ILE A 198 1.47 19.63 -12.28
CA ILE A 198 1.09 18.22 -12.40
C ILE A 198 1.50 17.70 -13.76
N LEU A 199 2.32 16.65 -13.79
CA LEU A 199 2.70 15.93 -15.00
C LEU A 199 1.85 14.66 -15.13
N GLY A 200 0.94 14.62 -16.09
CA GLY A 200 0.14 13.43 -16.41
C GLY A 200 0.88 12.52 -17.40
N ILE A 201 1.00 11.24 -17.04
CA ILE A 201 1.61 10.20 -17.90
C ILE A 201 0.56 9.12 -18.18
N THR A 202 0.24 8.97 -19.47
CA THR A 202 -0.74 7.99 -19.94
C THR A 202 -0.19 7.17 -21.12
N GLY A 203 -0.84 6.09 -21.46
CA GLY A 203 -0.44 5.22 -22.58
C GLY A 203 -0.94 3.79 -22.40
N THR A 204 -0.70 2.95 -23.39
CA THR A 204 -1.11 1.54 -23.37
C THR A 204 -0.38 0.70 -22.32
N GLY A 205 -0.95 -0.44 -21.97
CA GLY A 205 -0.27 -1.44 -21.14
C GLY A 205 1.04 -1.88 -21.78
N GLY A 206 2.12 -2.01 -20.99
CA GLY A 206 3.44 -2.41 -21.49
C GLY A 206 4.25 -1.35 -22.23
N SER A 207 3.76 -0.10 -22.37
CA SER A 207 4.49 0.99 -23.07
C SER A 207 5.66 1.59 -22.30
N GLY A 208 5.97 1.10 -21.11
CA GLY A 208 7.11 1.56 -20.31
C GLY A 208 6.81 2.78 -19.42
N LYS A 209 5.55 3.14 -19.17
CA LYS A 209 5.18 4.31 -18.34
C LYS A 209 5.87 4.32 -16.98
N SER A 210 5.74 3.26 -16.20
CA SER A 210 6.30 3.18 -14.84
C SER A 210 7.83 3.23 -14.86
N SER A 211 8.49 2.67 -15.89
CA SER A 211 9.93 2.80 -16.07
C SER A 211 10.35 4.23 -16.44
N LEU A 212 9.55 4.92 -17.26
CA LEU A 212 9.75 6.33 -17.57
C LEU A 212 9.57 7.19 -16.31
N VAL A 213 8.54 6.92 -15.51
CA VAL A 213 8.30 7.63 -14.23
C VAL A 213 9.49 7.45 -13.30
N ASP A 214 9.98 6.22 -13.10
CA ASP A 214 11.14 5.95 -12.24
C ASP A 214 12.39 6.73 -12.68
N GLU A 215 12.68 6.75 -13.98
CA GLU A 215 13.81 7.52 -14.52
C GLU A 215 13.63 9.03 -14.41
N LEU A 216 12.42 9.55 -14.62
CA LEU A 216 12.11 10.97 -14.41
C LEU A 216 12.30 11.37 -12.95
N VAL A 217 11.82 10.54 -12.02
CA VAL A 217 12.01 10.76 -10.57
C VAL A 217 13.49 10.77 -10.23
N ARG A 218 14.26 9.79 -10.72
CA ARG A 218 15.69 9.72 -10.50
C ARG A 218 16.41 10.99 -10.97
N ARG A 219 16.12 11.45 -12.18
CA ARG A 219 16.72 12.68 -12.75
C ARG A 219 16.30 13.92 -11.97
N PHE A 220 15.01 14.04 -11.64
CA PHE A 220 14.50 15.15 -10.83
C PHE A 220 15.24 15.26 -9.50
N LEU A 221 15.45 14.15 -8.81
CA LEU A 221 16.16 14.12 -7.53
C LEU A 221 17.65 14.51 -7.66
N LEU A 222 18.27 14.25 -8.80
CA LEU A 222 19.67 14.63 -9.09
C LEU A 222 19.77 16.11 -9.45
N ASP A 223 18.89 16.58 -10.33
CA ASP A 223 18.96 17.95 -10.86
C ASP A 223 18.42 19.00 -9.87
N PHE A 224 17.53 18.57 -8.97
CA PHE A 224 16.90 19.43 -7.98
C PHE A 224 17.04 18.88 -6.54
N PRO A 225 18.21 19.01 -5.89
CA PRO A 225 18.50 18.35 -4.63
C PRO A 225 17.63 18.79 -3.45
N GLU A 226 17.06 20.01 -3.49
CA GLU A 226 16.19 20.54 -2.43
C GLU A 226 14.69 20.38 -2.71
N LYS A 227 14.34 19.82 -3.88
CA LYS A 227 12.94 19.69 -4.30
C LYS A 227 12.32 18.36 -3.90
N THR A 228 11.01 18.39 -3.71
CA THR A 228 10.19 17.25 -3.31
C THR A 228 9.22 16.87 -4.43
N LEU A 229 8.90 15.58 -4.53
CA LEU A 229 8.06 15.05 -5.57
C LEU A 229 6.99 14.09 -5.00
N ALA A 230 5.77 14.17 -5.52
CA ALA A 230 4.73 13.20 -5.21
C ALA A 230 4.29 12.45 -6.48
N ILE A 231 3.94 11.18 -6.32
CA ILE A 231 3.44 10.31 -7.39
C ILE A 231 2.07 9.77 -6.98
N VAL A 232 1.11 9.87 -7.88
CA VAL A 232 -0.16 9.14 -7.81
C VAL A 232 -0.19 8.17 -8.97
N SER A 233 -0.23 6.88 -8.67
CA SER A 233 -0.39 5.82 -9.68
C SER A 233 -1.78 5.21 -9.58
N VAL A 234 -2.43 4.98 -10.71
CA VAL A 234 -3.78 4.42 -10.77
C VAL A 234 -3.75 3.07 -11.45
N ASP A 235 -4.18 2.03 -10.73
CA ASP A 235 -4.29 0.66 -11.21
C ASP A 235 -5.76 0.21 -11.34
N PRO A 236 -6.09 -0.67 -12.30
CA PRO A 236 -7.45 -1.14 -12.49
C PRO A 236 -7.88 -2.13 -11.40
N SER A 237 -9.13 -2.04 -10.98
CA SER A 237 -9.76 -3.02 -10.09
C SER A 237 -10.35 -4.19 -10.87
N LYS A 238 -10.35 -5.39 -10.26
CA LYS A 238 -11.03 -6.56 -10.83
C LYS A 238 -12.56 -6.39 -10.78
N ARG A 239 -13.24 -6.55 -11.90
CA ARG A 239 -14.70 -6.40 -12.02
C ARG A 239 -15.49 -7.28 -11.04
N LYS A 240 -15.08 -8.56 -10.89
CA LYS A 240 -15.83 -9.56 -10.12
C LYS A 240 -15.70 -9.41 -8.61
N THR A 241 -14.53 -9.02 -8.12
CA THR A 241 -14.23 -9.03 -6.67
C THR A 241 -14.01 -7.64 -6.09
N GLY A 242 -13.78 -6.64 -6.94
CA GLY A 242 -13.43 -5.28 -6.51
C GLY A 242 -12.01 -5.16 -5.93
N GLY A 243 -11.26 -6.26 -5.87
CA GLY A 243 -9.87 -6.23 -5.45
C GLY A 243 -8.94 -5.70 -6.53
N ALA A 244 -7.83 -5.12 -6.14
CA ALA A 244 -6.83 -4.56 -7.05
C ALA A 244 -5.44 -5.08 -6.74
N LEU A 245 -4.60 -5.20 -7.77
CA LEU A 245 -3.15 -5.34 -7.61
C LEU A 245 -2.53 -4.00 -7.98
N LEU A 246 -2.00 -3.31 -6.98
CA LEU A 246 -1.33 -2.03 -7.09
C LEU A 246 0.18 -2.30 -7.23
N GLY A 247 0.60 -2.59 -8.45
CA GLY A 247 1.90 -3.20 -8.74
C GLY A 247 2.99 -2.25 -9.22
N ASP A 248 2.76 -0.95 -9.30
CA ASP A 248 3.74 -0.03 -9.89
C ASP A 248 4.98 0.17 -9.02
N ARG A 249 4.81 0.12 -7.68
CA ARG A 249 5.93 0.27 -6.73
C ARG A 249 7.06 -0.76 -6.91
N ILE A 250 6.74 -1.97 -7.34
CA ILE A 250 7.76 -3.02 -7.56
C ILE A 250 8.77 -2.64 -8.66
N ARG A 251 8.33 -1.78 -9.58
CA ARG A 251 9.14 -1.34 -10.74
C ARG A 251 9.87 -0.03 -10.53
N MET A 252 9.57 0.68 -9.42
CA MET A 252 10.11 2.00 -9.13
C MET A 252 11.14 1.94 -8.00
N ASN A 253 12.39 2.24 -8.29
CA ASN A 253 13.48 2.25 -7.32
C ASN A 253 13.75 3.66 -6.75
N ALA A 254 13.53 4.71 -7.55
CA ALA A 254 13.78 6.09 -7.15
C ALA A 254 12.83 6.60 -6.05
N ILE A 255 11.69 5.92 -5.83
CA ILE A 255 10.71 6.27 -4.79
C ILE A 255 11.16 6.00 -3.34
N ARG A 256 12.32 5.33 -3.15
CA ARG A 256 12.88 5.05 -1.82
C ARG A 256 13.46 6.29 -1.14
N ASN A 257 13.59 7.38 -1.87
CA ASN A 257 14.15 8.64 -1.37
C ASN A 257 13.12 9.37 -0.47
N ASP A 258 13.61 9.99 0.62
CA ASP A 258 12.75 10.69 1.57
C ASP A 258 12.05 11.94 1.00
N ARG A 259 12.54 12.47 -0.12
CA ARG A 259 11.93 13.57 -0.85
C ARG A 259 10.79 13.14 -1.78
N VAL A 260 10.51 11.83 -1.84
CA VAL A 260 9.44 11.26 -2.68
C VAL A 260 8.32 10.69 -1.83
N TYR A 261 7.09 11.08 -2.15
CA TYR A 261 5.87 10.45 -1.67
C TYR A 261 5.20 9.70 -2.82
N MET A 262 4.67 8.52 -2.57
CA MET A 262 3.88 7.79 -3.57
C MET A 262 2.59 7.27 -2.96
N ARG A 263 1.50 7.36 -3.69
CA ARG A 263 0.21 6.74 -3.38
C ARG A 263 -0.32 5.97 -4.58
N SER A 264 -0.73 4.75 -4.35
CA SER A 264 -1.41 3.94 -5.36
C SER A 264 -2.92 4.03 -5.16
N LEU A 265 -3.68 4.25 -6.23
CA LEU A 265 -5.13 4.30 -6.20
C LEU A 265 -5.70 3.18 -7.07
N ALA A 266 -6.74 2.52 -6.59
CA ALA A 266 -7.52 1.59 -7.37
C ALA A 266 -8.66 2.33 -8.09
N THR A 267 -9.02 1.95 -9.32
CA THR A 267 -10.15 2.57 -10.02
C THR A 267 -11.47 2.36 -9.30
N ARG A 268 -11.62 1.24 -8.55
CA ARG A 268 -12.83 0.84 -7.81
C ARG A 268 -14.11 0.78 -8.65
N GLN A 269 -14.00 1.08 -9.93
CA GLN A 269 -15.08 1.01 -10.93
C GLN A 269 -14.54 0.36 -12.19
N SER A 270 -15.38 -0.42 -12.87
CA SER A 270 -15.04 -0.98 -14.16
C SER A 270 -15.10 0.10 -15.25
N ASN A 271 -14.17 0.04 -16.21
CA ASN A 271 -14.12 0.90 -17.41
C ASN A 271 -13.66 2.34 -17.19
N LEU A 272 -12.99 2.66 -16.05
CA LEU A 272 -12.38 3.97 -15.86
C LEU A 272 -10.85 3.87 -15.89
N ALA A 273 -10.22 4.76 -16.62
CA ALA A 273 -8.75 4.93 -16.61
C ALA A 273 -8.24 5.67 -15.37
N LEU A 274 -9.13 6.34 -14.64
CA LEU A 274 -8.84 7.12 -13.45
C LEU A 274 -9.74 6.69 -12.29
N SER A 275 -9.22 6.74 -11.08
CA SER A 275 -10.01 6.62 -9.86
C SER A 275 -10.94 7.85 -9.71
N LYS A 276 -12.13 7.63 -9.18
CA LYS A 276 -13.09 8.71 -8.86
C LYS A 276 -12.49 9.79 -7.96
N HIS A 277 -11.50 9.43 -7.13
CA HIS A 277 -10.92 10.29 -6.08
C HIS A 277 -9.51 10.80 -6.42
N VAL A 278 -9.10 10.74 -7.70
CA VAL A 278 -7.81 11.28 -8.15
C VAL A 278 -7.71 12.78 -7.90
N LYS A 279 -8.81 13.53 -8.11
CA LYS A 279 -8.82 14.97 -7.91
C LYS A 279 -8.53 15.33 -6.45
N GLU A 280 -9.21 14.69 -5.52
CA GLU A 280 -9.02 14.91 -4.09
C GLU A 280 -7.58 14.55 -3.66
N ALA A 281 -7.03 13.46 -4.17
CA ALA A 281 -5.64 13.08 -3.90
C ALA A 281 -4.65 14.14 -4.42
N LEU A 282 -4.86 14.69 -5.63
CA LEU A 282 -4.03 15.75 -6.18
C LEU A 282 -4.17 17.05 -5.36
N ASP A 283 -5.37 17.41 -4.92
CA ASP A 283 -5.61 18.57 -4.07
C ASP A 283 -4.88 18.43 -2.71
N ILE A 284 -4.90 17.25 -2.08
CA ILE A 284 -4.14 16.96 -0.86
C ILE A 284 -2.64 17.14 -1.08
N LEU A 285 -2.10 16.62 -2.18
CA LEU A 285 -0.67 16.75 -2.50
C LEU A 285 -0.25 18.18 -2.83
N LYS A 286 -1.13 18.98 -3.48
CA LYS A 286 -0.93 20.41 -3.69
C LYS A 286 -0.93 21.18 -2.37
N ALA A 287 -1.88 20.87 -1.47
CA ALA A 287 -1.94 21.45 -0.14
C ALA A 287 -0.70 21.10 0.70
N ALA A 288 -0.10 19.92 0.48
CA ALA A 288 1.16 19.52 1.08
C ALA A 288 2.40 20.19 0.45
N GLN A 289 2.22 21.02 -0.58
CA GLN A 289 3.26 21.83 -1.20
C GLN A 289 4.44 21.01 -1.77
N PHE A 290 4.15 19.91 -2.45
CA PHE A 290 5.17 19.25 -3.26
C PHE A 290 5.56 20.14 -4.45
N ASP A 291 6.83 20.07 -4.87
CA ASP A 291 7.35 20.88 -5.97
C ASP A 291 6.92 20.36 -7.35
N LEU A 292 6.64 19.06 -7.46
CA LEU A 292 6.13 18.38 -8.64
C LEU A 292 5.21 17.25 -8.23
N ILE A 293 4.10 17.07 -8.95
CA ILE A 293 3.23 15.90 -8.82
C ILE A 293 3.22 15.15 -10.15
N ILE A 294 3.46 13.84 -10.13
CA ILE A 294 3.32 12.97 -11.30
C ILE A 294 2.04 12.14 -11.11
N LEU A 295 1.16 12.17 -12.11
CA LEU A 295 -0.02 11.31 -12.19
C LEU A 295 0.19 10.27 -13.29
N GLU A 296 0.38 8.99 -12.90
CA GLU A 296 0.40 7.87 -13.83
C GLU A 296 -0.97 7.22 -13.90
N THR A 297 -1.54 7.13 -15.08
CA THR A 297 -2.85 6.48 -15.29
C THR A 297 -2.69 4.99 -15.59
N SER A 298 -3.75 4.22 -15.35
CA SER A 298 -3.81 2.83 -15.80
C SER A 298 -3.60 2.75 -17.31
N GLY A 299 -3.05 1.63 -17.79
CA GLY A 299 -2.87 1.42 -19.23
C GLY A 299 -4.21 1.43 -19.97
N ILE A 300 -4.31 2.23 -21.04
CA ILE A 300 -5.47 2.21 -21.93
C ILE A 300 -5.60 0.79 -22.53
N GLY A 301 -6.81 0.23 -22.50
CA GLY A 301 -7.08 -1.14 -22.95
C GLY A 301 -6.95 -2.23 -21.89
N GLN A 302 -6.43 -1.93 -20.69
CA GLN A 302 -6.41 -2.88 -19.56
C GLN A 302 -7.73 -2.92 -18.78
N SER A 303 -8.53 -1.87 -18.88
CA SER A 303 -9.83 -1.73 -18.23
C SER A 303 -10.98 -2.33 -19.04
N ASP A 304 -10.74 -2.71 -20.30
CA ASP A 304 -11.79 -3.12 -21.25
C ASP A 304 -12.04 -4.64 -21.29
N THR A 305 -11.39 -5.41 -20.42
CA THR A 305 -11.56 -6.87 -20.38
C THR A 305 -12.24 -7.36 -19.11
#